data_13eb2903143a71e3b409b6164c5250f0
#
_entry.id   13eb2903143a71e3b409b6164c5250f0
#
_cell.length_a   1.000
_cell.length_b   1.000
_cell.length_c   1.000
_cell.angle_alpha   90.00
_cell.angle_beta   90.00
_cell.angle_gamma   90.00
#
_symmetry.space_group_name_H-M   'P 1'
#
loop_
_entity.id
_entity.type
_entity.pdbx_description
1 polymer ?
#
loop_
_entity_poly.entity_id
_entity_poly.type
_entity_poly.pdbx_seq_one_letter_code
_entity_poly.pdbx_strand_id
1 'polypeptide(L)'
;AAQADPVGQVISEWDRPSGLNIKRVRTPLGVIGVIYESRPNVTADAGALCLKSGNAVILRGGSEGFNSSGAIHACLVQGLQAAGLPIDAIQLVPTRDRAAVSALLTMTDTVDVIVPRGGKGLVGLVQREARVPVFAHLEGIVHIYVDQHADPVKAVNIILNAKTRRTGICGAAECLLIHEAIADTLGRDVIASLIDAGVRV
;
A
#
# COMPACT_ATOMS: atom_id res chain seq x y z
N ALA A 1 -3.51 11.51 -12.17
CA ALA A 1 -3.12 12.39 -13.29
C ALA A 1 -2.12 13.46 -12.88
N ALA A 2 -2.19 13.98 -11.64
CA ALA A 2 -1.31 15.06 -11.16
C ALA A 2 0.11 14.59 -10.73
N GLN A 3 0.34 13.30 -10.60
CA GLN A 3 1.66 12.77 -10.22
C GLN A 3 2.66 12.88 -11.39
N ALA A 4 3.89 13.27 -11.07
CA ALA A 4 4.98 13.28 -12.04
C ALA A 4 5.26 11.86 -12.55
N ASP A 5 5.75 11.77 -13.79
CA ASP A 5 6.22 10.50 -14.35
C ASP A 5 7.53 10.11 -13.67
N PRO A 6 7.62 8.93 -13.04
CA PRO A 6 8.84 8.51 -12.36
C PRO A 6 9.87 7.86 -13.30
N VAL A 7 9.45 7.40 -14.49
CA VAL A 7 10.32 6.63 -15.38
C VAL A 7 11.44 7.50 -15.94
N GLY A 8 12.67 7.01 -15.89
CA GLY A 8 13.85 7.72 -16.39
C GLY A 8 14.38 8.82 -15.47
N GLN A 9 13.76 9.08 -14.31
CA GLN A 9 14.27 10.09 -13.37
C GLN A 9 15.60 9.67 -12.77
N VAL A 10 16.60 10.57 -12.82
CA VAL A 10 17.87 10.40 -12.09
C VAL A 10 17.64 10.71 -10.62
N ILE A 11 17.85 9.73 -9.73
CA ILE A 11 17.67 9.86 -8.28
C ILE A 11 18.93 10.43 -7.63
N SER A 12 20.09 9.99 -8.11
CA SER A 12 21.41 10.42 -7.66
C SER A 12 22.43 10.24 -8.77
N GLU A 13 23.47 11.07 -8.73
CA GLU A 13 24.57 11.05 -9.68
C GLU A 13 25.88 11.34 -8.92
N TRP A 14 26.97 10.62 -9.25
CA TRP A 14 28.27 10.83 -8.63
C TRP A 14 29.41 10.33 -9.50
N ASP A 15 30.57 10.96 -9.35
CA ASP A 15 31.80 10.57 -10.03
C ASP A 15 32.63 9.61 -9.17
N ARG A 16 33.42 8.77 -9.81
CA ARG A 16 34.41 7.89 -9.18
C ARG A 16 35.80 8.34 -9.53
N PRO A 17 36.82 8.09 -8.65
CA PRO A 17 38.23 8.43 -8.95
C PRO A 17 38.76 7.81 -10.22
N SER A 18 38.13 6.73 -10.72
CA SER A 18 38.45 6.05 -11.97
C SER A 18 37.97 6.79 -13.23
N GLY A 19 37.30 7.95 -13.09
CA GLY A 19 36.70 8.70 -14.19
C GLY A 19 35.31 8.24 -14.62
N LEU A 20 34.71 7.26 -13.92
CA LEU A 20 33.33 6.83 -14.20
C LEU A 20 32.32 7.80 -13.56
N ASN A 21 31.36 8.24 -14.38
CA ASN A 21 30.14 8.92 -13.90
C ASN A 21 29.03 7.88 -13.72
N ILE A 22 28.48 7.76 -12.50
CA ILE A 22 27.45 6.80 -12.14
C ILE A 22 26.13 7.54 -11.90
N LYS A 23 25.06 7.07 -12.55
CA LYS A 23 23.69 7.58 -12.36
C LYS A 23 22.78 6.48 -11.86
N ARG A 24 22.05 6.76 -10.79
CA ARG A 24 20.95 5.91 -10.33
C ARG A 24 19.65 6.39 -10.96
N VAL A 25 19.10 5.61 -11.87
CA VAL A 25 17.91 5.96 -12.66
C VAL A 25 16.73 5.08 -12.24
N ARG A 26 15.53 5.65 -12.19
CA ARG A 26 14.29 4.90 -11.98
C ARG A 26 13.90 4.15 -13.25
N THR A 27 13.68 2.85 -13.13
CA THR A 27 13.19 1.98 -14.21
C THR A 27 11.92 1.26 -13.77
N PRO A 28 11.04 0.86 -14.71
CA PRO A 28 9.94 -0.06 -14.39
C PRO A 28 10.43 -1.36 -13.76
N LEU A 29 9.61 -1.96 -12.93
CA LEU A 29 9.86 -3.29 -12.34
C LEU A 29 9.58 -4.42 -13.35
N GLY A 30 8.59 -4.21 -14.22
CA GLY A 30 8.13 -5.20 -15.19
C GLY A 30 6.65 -5.51 -15.03
N VAL A 31 6.31 -6.77 -14.74
CA VAL A 31 4.95 -7.24 -14.51
C VAL A 31 4.66 -7.35 -13.01
N ILE A 32 3.65 -6.64 -12.54
CA ILE A 32 3.27 -6.60 -11.12
C ILE A 32 1.97 -7.39 -10.92
N GLY A 33 2.00 -8.41 -10.07
CA GLY A 33 0.79 -9.09 -9.60
C GLY A 33 0.20 -8.37 -8.38
N VAL A 34 -1.04 -7.88 -8.45
CA VAL A 34 -1.72 -7.25 -7.32
C VAL A 34 -2.89 -8.12 -6.87
N ILE A 35 -2.79 -8.67 -5.66
CA ILE A 35 -3.82 -9.53 -5.06
C ILE A 35 -4.52 -8.73 -3.95
N TYR A 36 -5.85 -8.49 -4.08
CA TYR A 36 -6.56 -7.62 -3.16
C TYR A 36 -7.92 -8.16 -2.75
N GLU A 37 -8.35 -7.81 -1.52
CA GLU A 37 -9.63 -8.19 -0.93
C GLU A 37 -10.59 -7.00 -0.90
N SER A 38 -11.89 -7.26 -1.12
CA SER A 38 -13.06 -6.37 -0.82
C SER A 38 -12.88 -4.87 -1.10
N ARG A 39 -12.07 -4.50 -2.08
CA ARG A 39 -11.76 -3.10 -2.43
C ARG A 39 -11.72 -2.92 -3.94
N PRO A 40 -12.88 -2.85 -4.62
CA PRO A 40 -12.93 -2.75 -6.10
C PRO A 40 -12.17 -1.53 -6.66
N ASN A 41 -12.07 -0.43 -5.89
CA ASN A 41 -11.30 0.76 -6.28
C ASN A 41 -9.80 0.44 -6.51
N VAL A 42 -9.25 -0.60 -5.88
CA VAL A 42 -7.86 -1.03 -6.10
C VAL A 42 -7.63 -1.42 -7.57
N THR A 43 -8.67 -1.91 -8.27
CA THR A 43 -8.59 -2.17 -9.70
C THR A 43 -8.17 -0.93 -10.48
N ALA A 44 -8.79 0.22 -10.19
CA ALA A 44 -8.45 1.49 -10.84
C ALA A 44 -7.11 2.03 -10.36
N ASP A 45 -6.90 2.05 -9.04
CA ASP A 45 -5.71 2.64 -8.43
C ASP A 45 -4.44 1.89 -8.85
N ALA A 46 -4.42 0.56 -8.71
CA ALA A 46 -3.27 -0.26 -9.06
C ALA A 46 -3.05 -0.28 -10.58
N GLY A 47 -4.12 -0.39 -11.38
CA GLY A 47 -4.03 -0.35 -12.84
C GLY A 47 -3.39 0.95 -13.32
N ALA A 48 -3.89 2.09 -12.85
CA ALA A 48 -3.38 3.40 -13.25
C ALA A 48 -1.95 3.67 -12.75
N LEU A 49 -1.62 3.29 -11.51
CA LEU A 49 -0.28 3.50 -10.95
C LEU A 49 0.78 2.63 -11.62
N CYS A 50 0.47 1.36 -11.88
CA CYS A 50 1.39 0.48 -12.59
C CYS A 50 1.64 0.99 -14.00
N LEU A 51 0.59 1.32 -14.74
CA LEU A 51 0.73 1.90 -16.09
C LEU A 51 1.54 3.20 -16.08
N LYS A 52 1.25 4.11 -15.15
CA LYS A 52 1.97 5.40 -15.01
C LYS A 52 3.45 5.23 -14.71
N SER A 53 3.82 4.15 -14.02
CA SER A 53 5.21 3.82 -13.72
C SER A 53 5.86 2.85 -14.72
N GLY A 54 5.22 2.67 -15.90
CA GLY A 54 5.76 1.87 -16.99
C GLY A 54 5.69 0.36 -16.80
N ASN A 55 4.87 -0.11 -15.83
CA ASN A 55 4.70 -1.53 -15.55
C ASN A 55 3.41 -2.08 -16.14
N ALA A 56 3.43 -3.35 -16.53
CA ALA A 56 2.21 -4.12 -16.73
C ALA A 56 1.68 -4.62 -15.37
N VAL A 57 0.37 -4.92 -15.29
CA VAL A 57 -0.22 -5.40 -14.05
C VAL A 57 -1.22 -6.53 -14.27
N ILE A 58 -1.15 -7.54 -13.43
CA ILE A 58 -2.13 -8.62 -13.33
C ILE A 58 -2.88 -8.43 -12.02
N LEU A 59 -4.17 -8.10 -12.11
CA LEU A 59 -5.05 -7.82 -10.99
C LEU A 59 -5.85 -9.05 -10.59
N ARG A 60 -5.87 -9.40 -9.30
CA ARG A 60 -6.69 -10.47 -8.75
C ARG A 60 -7.49 -9.93 -7.56
N GLY A 61 -8.75 -9.58 -7.80
CA GLY A 61 -9.68 -9.10 -6.79
C GLY A 61 -10.33 -10.21 -5.97
N GLY A 62 -10.85 -9.86 -4.80
CA GLY A 62 -11.67 -10.74 -3.97
C GLY A 62 -12.99 -11.11 -4.65
N SER A 63 -13.59 -12.23 -4.23
CA SER A 63 -14.84 -12.75 -4.80
C SER A 63 -16.04 -11.82 -4.63
N GLU A 64 -16.08 -11.05 -3.55
CA GLU A 64 -17.15 -10.11 -3.25
C GLU A 64 -17.21 -8.92 -4.23
N GLY A 65 -16.04 -8.41 -4.62
CA GLY A 65 -15.89 -7.29 -5.55
C GLY A 65 -15.80 -7.70 -7.03
N PHE A 66 -15.99 -8.97 -7.37
CA PHE A 66 -15.68 -9.50 -8.70
C PHE A 66 -16.37 -8.74 -9.85
N ASN A 67 -17.67 -8.52 -9.76
CA ASN A 67 -18.42 -7.81 -10.80
C ASN A 67 -18.01 -6.33 -10.90
N SER A 68 -17.83 -5.66 -9.77
CA SER A 68 -17.40 -4.26 -9.73
C SER A 68 -15.98 -4.09 -10.28
N SER A 69 -15.06 -4.99 -9.92
CA SER A 69 -13.69 -5.01 -10.46
C SER A 69 -13.69 -5.26 -11.97
N GLY A 70 -14.58 -6.16 -12.46
CA GLY A 70 -14.75 -6.41 -13.89
C GLY A 70 -15.24 -5.17 -14.65
N ALA A 71 -16.23 -4.44 -14.12
CA ALA A 71 -16.73 -3.22 -14.73
C ALA A 71 -15.65 -2.10 -14.77
N ILE A 72 -14.90 -1.94 -13.68
CA ILE A 72 -13.79 -0.97 -13.62
C ILE A 72 -12.69 -1.36 -14.63
N HIS A 73 -12.32 -2.64 -14.68
CA HIS A 73 -11.33 -3.13 -15.63
C HIS A 73 -11.75 -2.88 -17.09
N ALA A 74 -13.02 -3.12 -17.43
CA ALA A 74 -13.54 -2.84 -18.77
C ALA A 74 -13.36 -1.36 -19.15
N CYS A 75 -13.59 -0.42 -18.22
CA CYS A 75 -13.34 1.01 -18.45
C CYS A 75 -11.83 1.30 -18.65
N LEU A 76 -10.95 0.63 -17.91
CA LEU A 76 -9.50 0.79 -18.09
C LEU A 76 -9.05 0.29 -19.47
N VAL A 77 -9.56 -0.86 -19.92
CA VAL A 77 -9.29 -1.41 -21.25
C VAL A 77 -9.74 -0.45 -22.35
N GLN A 78 -10.95 0.14 -22.23
CA GLN A 78 -11.41 1.18 -23.17
C GLN A 78 -10.46 2.39 -23.19
N GLY A 79 -9.98 2.81 -22.02
CA GLY A 79 -8.99 3.90 -21.91
C GLY A 79 -7.67 3.55 -22.59
N LEU A 80 -7.16 2.33 -22.43
CA LEU A 80 -5.96 1.84 -23.11
C LEU A 80 -6.14 1.85 -24.63
N GLN A 81 -7.24 1.33 -25.13
CA GLN A 81 -7.58 1.33 -26.55
C GLN A 81 -7.65 2.74 -27.13
N ALA A 82 -8.34 3.66 -26.44
CA ALA A 82 -8.46 5.06 -26.86
C ALA A 82 -7.11 5.78 -26.91
N ALA A 83 -6.15 5.36 -26.04
CA ALA A 83 -4.80 5.91 -26.00
C ALA A 83 -3.80 5.19 -26.95
N GLY A 84 -4.23 4.17 -27.68
CA GLY A 84 -3.36 3.36 -28.55
C GLY A 84 -2.34 2.51 -27.78
N LEU A 85 -2.66 2.17 -26.50
CA LEU A 85 -1.82 1.34 -25.65
C LEU A 85 -2.24 -0.13 -25.72
N PRO A 86 -1.32 -1.08 -25.45
CA PRO A 86 -1.66 -2.49 -25.38
C PRO A 86 -2.73 -2.77 -24.32
N ILE A 87 -3.81 -3.45 -24.70
CA ILE A 87 -4.90 -3.79 -23.77
C ILE A 87 -4.44 -4.73 -22.66
N ASP A 88 -3.42 -5.54 -22.91
CA ASP A 88 -2.83 -6.49 -21.96
C ASP A 88 -1.91 -5.82 -20.93
N ALA A 89 -1.69 -4.51 -21.02
CA ALA A 89 -0.92 -3.78 -20.01
C ALA A 89 -1.62 -3.78 -18.63
N ILE A 90 -2.96 -3.92 -18.61
CA ILE A 90 -3.75 -4.08 -17.39
C ILE A 90 -4.65 -5.29 -17.57
N GLN A 91 -4.37 -6.37 -16.85
CA GLN A 91 -5.13 -7.62 -16.89
C GLN A 91 -5.88 -7.85 -15.59
N LEU A 92 -7.05 -8.48 -15.67
CA LEU A 92 -7.83 -8.93 -14.52
C LEU A 92 -8.05 -10.44 -14.62
N VAL A 93 -7.69 -11.18 -13.56
CA VAL A 93 -7.92 -12.62 -13.47
C VAL A 93 -9.43 -12.91 -13.54
N PRO A 94 -9.93 -13.63 -14.55
CA PRO A 94 -11.36 -13.75 -14.86
C PRO A 94 -12.07 -14.86 -14.05
N THR A 95 -11.51 -15.25 -12.89
CA THR A 95 -12.08 -16.31 -12.05
C THR A 95 -12.06 -15.95 -10.58
N ARG A 96 -13.03 -16.51 -9.83
CA ARG A 96 -13.08 -16.43 -8.37
C ARG A 96 -12.29 -17.53 -7.69
N ASP A 97 -11.78 -18.50 -8.44
CA ASP A 97 -11.03 -19.63 -7.90
C ASP A 97 -9.76 -19.15 -7.17
N ARG A 98 -9.55 -19.69 -5.98
CA ARG A 98 -8.35 -19.43 -5.17
C ARG A 98 -7.09 -20.07 -5.78
N ALA A 99 -7.23 -21.11 -6.59
CA ALA A 99 -6.11 -21.72 -7.29
C ALA A 99 -5.38 -20.71 -8.20
N ALA A 100 -6.09 -19.70 -8.72
CA ALA A 100 -5.48 -18.62 -9.49
C ALA A 100 -4.51 -17.76 -8.65
N VAL A 101 -4.74 -17.63 -7.34
CA VAL A 101 -3.81 -16.96 -6.43
C VAL A 101 -2.53 -17.77 -6.31
N SER A 102 -2.64 -19.07 -6.01
CA SER A 102 -1.47 -19.96 -5.88
C SER A 102 -0.66 -20.04 -7.17
N ALA A 103 -1.33 -20.07 -8.34
CA ALA A 103 -0.67 -19.99 -9.62
C ALA A 103 0.13 -18.69 -9.77
N LEU A 104 -0.48 -17.53 -9.51
CA LEU A 104 0.15 -16.22 -9.63
C LEU A 104 1.38 -16.09 -8.71
N LEU A 105 1.33 -16.66 -7.50
CA LEU A 105 2.43 -16.64 -6.53
C LEU A 105 3.67 -17.41 -6.98
N THR A 106 3.53 -18.30 -7.96
CA THR A 106 4.61 -19.19 -8.43
C THR A 106 5.07 -18.89 -9.87
N MET A 107 4.51 -17.85 -10.51
CA MET A 107 4.83 -17.46 -11.90
C MET A 107 6.13 -16.65 -11.99
N THR A 108 7.25 -17.23 -11.54
CA THR A 108 8.56 -16.55 -11.46
C THR A 108 9.13 -16.12 -12.82
N ASP A 109 8.71 -16.75 -13.91
CA ASP A 109 9.20 -16.45 -15.26
C ASP A 109 8.43 -15.29 -15.94
N THR A 110 7.29 -14.88 -15.38
CA THR A 110 6.38 -13.92 -16.01
C THR A 110 5.88 -12.81 -15.09
N VAL A 111 6.08 -12.94 -13.79
CA VAL A 111 5.71 -11.94 -12.79
C VAL A 111 6.93 -11.56 -11.98
N ASP A 112 7.26 -10.27 -11.98
CA ASP A 112 8.45 -9.75 -11.32
C ASP A 112 8.24 -9.47 -9.83
N VAL A 113 7.02 -9.07 -9.45
CA VAL A 113 6.71 -8.70 -8.05
C VAL A 113 5.23 -8.95 -7.74
N ILE A 114 4.95 -9.40 -6.52
CA ILE A 114 3.58 -9.50 -5.96
C ILE A 114 3.36 -8.43 -4.90
N VAL A 115 2.21 -7.75 -4.98
CA VAL A 115 1.75 -6.76 -3.99
C VAL A 115 0.42 -7.23 -3.40
N PRO A 116 0.40 -7.84 -2.20
CA PRO A 116 -0.85 -8.18 -1.54
C PRO A 116 -1.48 -6.97 -0.85
N ARG A 117 -2.80 -6.81 -0.99
CA ARG A 117 -3.62 -5.74 -0.41
C ARG A 117 -4.84 -6.34 0.29
N GLY A 118 -4.72 -6.75 1.52
CA GLY A 118 -5.79 -7.39 2.28
C GLY A 118 -5.46 -7.54 3.74
N GLY A 119 -6.24 -8.36 4.45
CA GLY A 119 -6.01 -8.67 5.85
C GLY A 119 -4.82 -9.60 6.09
N LYS A 120 -4.49 -9.81 7.38
CA LYS A 120 -3.37 -10.66 7.83
C LYS A 120 -3.39 -12.07 7.20
N GLY A 121 -4.58 -12.63 6.97
CA GLY A 121 -4.74 -13.95 6.37
C GLY A 121 -4.19 -14.02 4.96
N LEU A 122 -4.57 -13.08 4.10
CA LEU A 122 -4.07 -13.02 2.71
C LEU A 122 -2.58 -12.70 2.67
N VAL A 123 -2.14 -11.68 3.40
CA VAL A 123 -0.74 -11.27 3.38
C VAL A 123 0.16 -12.38 3.91
N GLY A 124 -0.24 -13.04 5.01
CA GLY A 124 0.50 -14.19 5.56
C GLY A 124 0.54 -15.40 4.62
N LEU A 125 -0.55 -15.66 3.89
CA LEU A 125 -0.56 -16.70 2.85
C LEU A 125 0.47 -16.38 1.76
N VAL A 126 0.41 -15.16 1.22
CA VAL A 126 1.31 -14.71 0.16
C VAL A 126 2.77 -14.79 0.61
N GLN A 127 3.09 -14.35 1.82
CA GLN A 127 4.46 -14.42 2.34
C GLN A 127 4.98 -15.86 2.50
N ARG A 128 4.10 -16.82 2.83
CA ARG A 128 4.51 -18.23 2.97
C ARG A 128 4.64 -18.98 1.64
N GLU A 129 3.80 -18.66 0.66
CA GLU A 129 3.66 -19.47 -0.55
C GLU A 129 4.30 -18.83 -1.79
N ALA A 130 4.58 -17.52 -1.77
CA ALA A 130 5.14 -16.87 -2.93
C ALA A 130 6.59 -17.31 -3.20
N ARG A 131 6.86 -17.61 -4.46
CA ARG A 131 8.20 -17.76 -5.02
C ARG A 131 8.64 -16.52 -5.79
N VAL A 132 7.66 -15.71 -6.22
CA VAL A 132 7.88 -14.37 -6.79
C VAL A 132 8.21 -13.41 -5.64
N PRO A 133 9.10 -12.44 -5.81
CA PRO A 133 9.35 -11.38 -4.82
C PRO A 133 8.07 -10.69 -4.37
N VAL A 134 7.94 -10.38 -3.07
CA VAL A 134 6.72 -9.81 -2.47
C VAL A 134 6.99 -8.49 -1.79
N PHE A 135 6.22 -7.46 -2.10
CA PHE A 135 6.12 -6.23 -1.32
C PHE A 135 4.93 -6.34 -0.37
N ALA A 136 5.18 -6.96 0.78
CA ALA A 136 4.15 -7.19 1.78
C ALA A 136 4.23 -6.22 2.95
N HIS A 137 3.05 -5.88 3.49
CA HIS A 137 2.88 -5.15 4.74
C HIS A 137 1.87 -5.91 5.60
N LEU A 138 2.33 -6.55 6.65
CA LEU A 138 1.49 -7.40 7.49
C LEU A 138 0.79 -6.60 8.58
N GLU A 139 1.52 -5.77 9.29
CA GLU A 139 1.05 -4.93 10.41
C GLU A 139 1.74 -3.56 10.40
N GLY A 140 1.05 -2.55 10.92
CA GLY A 140 1.63 -1.26 11.24
C GLY A 140 1.49 -1.01 12.74
N ILE A 141 2.60 -0.84 13.46
CA ILE A 141 2.60 -0.29 14.81
C ILE A 141 2.77 1.21 14.67
N VAL A 142 1.64 1.92 14.70
CA VAL A 142 1.61 3.37 14.50
C VAL A 142 1.94 4.07 15.81
N HIS A 143 3.07 4.76 15.84
CA HIS A 143 3.54 5.52 16.98
C HIS A 143 3.12 6.97 16.89
N ILE A 144 2.64 7.51 18.01
CA ILE A 144 2.45 8.96 18.19
C ILE A 144 3.36 9.41 19.31
N TYR A 145 4.19 10.41 19.04
CA TYR A 145 5.03 11.04 20.05
C TYR A 145 4.45 12.41 20.46
N VAL A 146 4.27 12.61 21.74
CA VAL A 146 3.85 13.89 22.34
C VAL A 146 5.07 14.58 22.92
N ASP A 147 5.52 15.62 22.23
CA ASP A 147 6.66 16.43 22.64
C ASP A 147 6.31 17.34 23.83
N GLN A 148 7.34 17.74 24.60
CA GLN A 148 7.17 18.62 25.74
C GLN A 148 6.55 19.99 25.40
N HIS A 149 6.64 20.43 24.14
CA HIS A 149 6.06 21.70 23.66
C HIS A 149 4.74 21.48 22.91
N ALA A 150 4.15 20.29 22.97
CA ALA A 150 2.89 20.00 22.31
C ALA A 150 1.76 20.87 22.87
N ASP A 151 0.90 21.38 21.98
CA ASP A 151 -0.35 22.02 22.37
C ASP A 151 -1.29 20.99 22.99
N PRO A 152 -1.77 21.17 24.23
CA PRO A 152 -2.55 20.17 24.93
C PRO A 152 -3.85 19.79 24.22
N VAL A 153 -4.58 20.77 23.68
CA VAL A 153 -5.86 20.53 23.00
C VAL A 153 -5.68 19.76 21.71
N LYS A 154 -4.65 20.15 20.93
CA LYS A 154 -4.32 19.41 19.68
C LYS A 154 -3.85 18.00 19.98
N ALA A 155 -3.01 17.80 21.00
CA ALA A 155 -2.50 16.48 21.36
C ALA A 155 -3.64 15.52 21.69
N VAL A 156 -4.56 15.90 22.57
CA VAL A 156 -5.73 15.08 22.93
C VAL A 156 -6.59 14.77 21.69
N ASN A 157 -6.95 15.79 20.90
CA ASN A 157 -7.81 15.61 19.74
C ASN A 157 -7.19 14.70 18.66
N ILE A 158 -5.89 14.87 18.37
CA ILE A 158 -5.17 14.05 17.39
C ILE A 158 -5.11 12.60 17.85
N ILE A 159 -4.75 12.36 19.11
CA ILE A 159 -4.58 11.01 19.65
C ILE A 159 -5.92 10.27 19.70
N LEU A 160 -6.98 10.90 20.20
CA LEU A 160 -8.32 10.35 20.18
C LEU A 160 -8.77 10.00 18.77
N ASN A 161 -8.63 10.91 17.82
CA ASN A 161 -9.01 10.65 16.42
C ASN A 161 -8.19 9.52 15.81
N ALA A 162 -6.87 9.52 16.02
CA ALA A 162 -5.96 8.51 15.46
C ALA A 162 -6.25 7.10 15.99
N LYS A 163 -6.73 6.96 17.23
CA LYS A 163 -7.07 5.67 17.82
C LYS A 163 -8.51 5.25 17.56
N THR A 164 -9.47 6.15 17.74
CA THR A 164 -10.89 5.77 17.84
C THR A 164 -11.67 5.88 16.55
N ARG A 165 -11.23 6.68 15.59
CA ARG A 165 -11.94 6.87 14.31
C ARG A 165 -12.18 5.58 13.54
N ARG A 166 -11.17 4.70 13.50
CA ARG A 166 -11.22 3.37 12.84
C ARG A 166 -10.15 2.46 13.44
N THR A 167 -10.51 1.70 14.43
CA THR A 167 -9.58 0.83 15.17
C THR A 167 -9.01 -0.33 14.35
N GLY A 168 -9.72 -0.78 13.31
CA GLY A 168 -9.34 -1.95 12.51
C GLY A 168 -8.44 -1.66 11.32
N ILE A 169 -8.00 -0.41 11.09
CA ILE A 169 -7.10 -0.08 9.98
C ILE A 169 -5.64 -0.07 10.42
N CYS A 170 -4.74 -0.38 9.48
CA CYS A 170 -3.28 -0.36 9.72
C CYS A 170 -2.70 1.01 10.08
N GLY A 171 -3.46 2.09 9.91
CA GLY A 171 -3.08 3.46 10.29
C GLY A 171 -3.62 3.92 11.64
N ALA A 172 -4.36 3.07 12.38
CA ALA A 172 -4.79 3.40 13.74
C ALA A 172 -3.60 3.42 14.71
N ALA A 173 -3.59 4.37 15.63
CA ALA A 173 -2.52 4.45 16.63
C ALA A 173 -2.50 3.22 17.54
N GLU A 174 -1.32 2.61 17.70
CA GLU A 174 -1.11 1.44 18.56
C GLU A 174 -0.09 1.72 19.68
N CYS A 175 0.74 2.73 19.51
CA CYS A 175 1.76 3.10 20.48
C CYS A 175 1.74 4.60 20.74
N LEU A 176 1.74 4.99 22.01
CA LEU A 176 1.83 6.37 22.45
C LEU A 176 3.13 6.57 23.23
N LEU A 177 3.95 7.49 22.76
CA LEU A 177 5.18 7.92 23.39
C LEU A 177 4.97 9.34 23.94
N ILE A 178 5.30 9.57 25.20
CA ILE A 178 5.10 10.87 25.88
C ILE A 178 6.44 11.33 26.41
N HIS A 179 6.81 12.58 26.14
CA HIS A 179 8.04 13.16 26.71
C HIS A 179 7.96 13.18 28.24
N GLU A 180 9.03 12.81 28.91
CA GLU A 180 9.11 12.64 30.36
C GLU A 180 8.66 13.89 31.13
N ALA A 181 9.04 15.07 30.67
CA ALA A 181 8.72 16.34 31.33
C ALA A 181 7.21 16.66 31.43
N ILE A 182 6.37 16.01 30.60
CA ILE A 182 4.91 16.23 30.57
C ILE A 182 4.14 14.95 30.93
N ALA A 183 4.80 13.89 31.34
CA ALA A 183 4.17 12.61 31.65
C ALA A 183 3.10 12.73 32.74
N ASP A 184 3.38 13.47 33.81
CA ASP A 184 2.50 13.69 34.95
C ASP A 184 1.44 14.80 34.78
N THR A 185 1.48 15.51 33.66
CA THR A 185 0.51 16.57 33.31
C THR A 185 -0.29 16.20 32.08
N LEU A 186 0.08 16.73 30.91
CA LEU A 186 -0.59 16.42 29.63
C LEU A 186 -0.65 14.91 29.34
N GLY A 187 0.35 14.13 29.76
CA GLY A 187 0.37 12.68 29.60
C GLY A 187 -0.82 12.02 30.31
N ARG A 188 -1.11 12.41 31.55
CA ARG A 188 -2.28 11.90 32.29
C ARG A 188 -3.59 12.31 31.63
N ASP A 189 -3.71 13.53 31.13
CA ASP A 189 -4.94 14.01 30.47
C ASP A 189 -5.22 13.24 29.19
N VAL A 190 -4.18 12.96 28.40
CA VAL A 190 -4.27 12.14 27.19
C VAL A 190 -4.71 10.72 27.51
N ILE A 191 -4.08 10.09 28.51
CA ILE A 191 -4.43 8.72 28.92
C ILE A 191 -5.86 8.66 29.46
N ALA A 192 -6.26 9.61 30.30
CA ALA A 192 -7.63 9.68 30.81
C ALA A 192 -8.64 9.80 29.66
N SER A 193 -8.38 10.68 28.69
CA SER A 193 -9.24 10.85 27.51
C SER A 193 -9.38 9.58 26.68
N LEU A 194 -8.33 8.77 26.55
CA LEU A 194 -8.37 7.48 25.86
C LEU A 194 -9.21 6.47 26.63
N ILE A 195 -9.06 6.39 27.96
CA ILE A 195 -9.83 5.50 28.83
C ILE A 195 -11.31 5.86 28.78
N ASP A 196 -11.65 7.16 28.87
CA ASP A 196 -13.03 7.68 28.78
C ASP A 196 -13.68 7.35 27.43
N ALA A 197 -12.87 7.29 26.37
CA ALA A 197 -13.30 6.84 25.04
C ALA A 197 -13.38 5.31 24.89
N GLY A 198 -13.17 4.54 25.95
CA GLY A 198 -13.25 3.07 25.97
C GLY A 198 -12.02 2.36 25.42
N VAL A 199 -10.91 3.04 25.30
CA VAL A 199 -9.63 2.44 24.87
C VAL A 199 -8.99 1.75 26.08
N ARG A 200 -8.50 0.51 25.89
CA ARG A 200 -7.64 -0.15 26.87
C ARG A 200 -6.22 0.36 26.67
N VAL A 201 -5.66 1.00 27.69
CA VAL A 201 -4.28 1.50 27.73
C VAL A 201 -3.43 0.60 28.58
#